data_d69a6dac7b94bd0a1bfe7382bf668b81
#
_entry.id   d69a6dac7b94bd0a1bfe7382bf668b81
#
_cell.length_a   1.000
_cell.length_b   1.000
_cell.length_c   1.000
_cell.angle_alpha   90.00
_cell.angle_beta   90.00
_cell.angle_gamma   90.00
#
_symmetry.space_group_name_H-M   'P 1'
#
loop_
_entity.id
_entity.type
_entity.pdbx_description
1 polymer ?
#
loop_
_entity_poly.entity_id
_entity_poly.type
_entity_poly.pdbx_seq_one_letter_code
_entity_poly.pdbx_strand_id
1 'polypeptide(L)'
;MKHLFQNIIVVIALLFAYTSPSSAQTVGYTYKALAAEGCSMKYRVVKQDTNYYIIATVRSDRMNFLKEPTMKIRTFSGDVITLKGELIGGGSESAGVVIGSMVIPVTEIRSTAQFSITPEEFELLNNGISKVRLSMIPMDHERTFKKDKIGKKLYLLYLKAKAKDEDF
;
A
#
# COMPACT_ATOMS: atom_id res chain seq x y z
N MET A 1 33.67 27.09 -28.53
CA MET A 1 33.50 26.68 -27.12
C MET A 1 32.11 27.00 -26.55
N LYS A 2 31.53 28.19 -26.79
CA LYS A 2 30.19 28.54 -26.24
C LYS A 2 29.05 27.58 -26.67
N HIS A 3 29.01 27.14 -27.91
CA HIS A 3 27.96 26.24 -28.40
C HIS A 3 28.07 24.80 -27.86
N LEU A 4 29.29 24.35 -27.55
CA LEU A 4 29.48 23.04 -26.93
C LEU A 4 28.92 22.98 -25.49
N PHE A 5 29.17 24.03 -24.71
CA PHE A 5 28.62 24.15 -23.35
C PHE A 5 27.09 24.25 -23.35
N GLN A 6 26.50 24.97 -24.30
CA GLN A 6 25.07 25.13 -24.40
C GLN A 6 24.36 23.82 -24.75
N ASN A 7 24.95 23.00 -25.62
CA ASN A 7 24.41 21.69 -25.96
C ASN A 7 24.52 20.67 -24.80
N ILE A 8 25.61 20.73 -24.02
CA ILE A 8 25.77 19.87 -22.83
C ILE A 8 24.71 20.19 -21.75
N ILE A 9 24.43 21.47 -21.52
CA ILE A 9 23.40 21.87 -20.55
C ILE A 9 21.99 21.39 -20.96
N VAL A 10 21.67 21.47 -22.25
CA VAL A 10 20.37 20.98 -22.77
C VAL A 10 20.25 19.46 -22.63
N VAL A 11 21.31 18.70 -22.90
CA VAL A 11 21.31 17.23 -22.74
C VAL A 11 21.16 16.83 -21.28
N ILE A 12 21.84 17.52 -20.36
CA ILE A 12 21.71 17.27 -18.92
C ILE A 12 20.29 17.62 -18.43
N ALA A 13 19.70 18.74 -18.88
CA ALA A 13 18.33 19.11 -18.55
C ALA A 13 17.29 18.11 -19.08
N LEU A 14 17.50 17.55 -20.27
CA LEU A 14 16.67 16.48 -20.81
C LEU A 14 16.78 15.18 -20.01
N LEU A 15 17.98 14.79 -19.56
CA LEU A 15 18.16 13.61 -18.71
C LEU A 15 17.44 13.72 -17.36
N PHE A 16 17.41 14.91 -16.74
CA PHE A 16 16.66 15.14 -15.51
C PHE A 16 15.13 15.19 -15.72
N ALA A 17 14.66 15.52 -16.91
CA ALA A 17 13.21 15.52 -17.23
C ALA A 17 12.61 14.11 -17.31
N TYR A 18 13.43 13.07 -17.56
CA TYR A 18 12.98 11.68 -17.65
C TYR A 18 12.98 10.93 -16.31
N THR A 19 13.55 11.49 -15.26
CA THR A 19 13.45 10.92 -13.90
C THR A 19 12.24 11.48 -13.15
N SER A 20 11.03 11.31 -13.69
CA SER A 20 9.84 11.46 -12.88
C SER A 20 9.88 10.38 -11.80
N PRO A 21 9.96 10.71 -10.50
CA PRO A 21 9.82 9.69 -9.48
C PRO A 21 8.45 9.07 -9.68
N SER A 22 8.42 7.80 -10.08
CA SER A 22 7.20 7.01 -10.09
C SER A 22 6.72 6.94 -8.64
N SER A 23 5.96 7.94 -8.20
CA SER A 23 5.32 7.87 -6.89
C SER A 23 4.34 6.73 -6.97
N ALA A 24 4.71 5.60 -6.39
CA ALA A 24 3.86 4.42 -6.31
C ALA A 24 2.55 4.84 -5.66
N GLN A 25 1.50 4.96 -6.46
CA GLN A 25 0.20 5.37 -5.98
C GLN A 25 -0.27 4.37 -4.94
N THR A 26 -0.56 4.85 -3.74
CA THR A 26 -1.04 4.04 -2.63
C THR A 26 -2.48 4.40 -2.31
N VAL A 27 -3.23 3.39 -1.95
CA VAL A 27 -4.61 3.52 -1.46
C VAL A 27 -4.64 3.03 -0.02
N GLY A 28 -5.38 3.69 0.84
CA GLY A 28 -5.41 3.23 2.22
C GLY A 28 -6.35 4.01 3.12
N TYR A 29 -6.27 3.71 4.39
CA TYR A 29 -7.03 4.36 5.44
C TYR A 29 -6.27 4.32 6.76
N THR A 30 -6.63 5.25 7.64
CA THR A 30 -6.19 5.26 9.04
C THR A 30 -7.27 4.63 9.93
N TYR A 31 -6.86 4.06 11.04
CA TYR A 31 -7.76 3.55 12.06
C TYR A 31 -7.29 4.00 13.44
N LYS A 32 -8.15 3.86 14.43
CA LYS A 32 -7.97 4.44 15.77
C LYS A 32 -6.64 4.01 16.39
N ALA A 33 -5.84 5.00 16.73
CA ALA A 33 -4.54 4.89 17.35
C ALA A 33 -4.58 5.05 18.86
N LEU A 34 -3.51 4.65 19.53
CA LEU A 34 -3.19 5.05 20.91
C LEU A 34 -2.41 6.36 20.93
N ALA A 35 -1.54 6.55 19.94
CA ALA A 35 -0.72 7.75 19.77
C ALA A 35 -1.20 8.66 18.63
N ALA A 36 -0.64 9.88 18.55
CA ALA A 36 -1.12 10.95 17.67
C ALA A 36 -1.07 10.65 16.17
N GLU A 37 -0.10 9.84 15.69
CA GLU A 37 0.06 9.58 14.26
C GLU A 37 -0.83 8.46 13.72
N GLY A 38 -1.28 7.57 14.58
CA GLY A 38 -2.27 6.58 14.26
C GLY A 38 -1.79 5.36 13.48
N CYS A 39 -2.56 4.30 13.66
CA CYS A 39 -2.42 3.10 12.86
C CYS A 39 -2.92 3.34 11.43
N SER A 40 -2.23 2.81 10.45
CA SER A 40 -2.63 2.93 9.05
C SER A 40 -2.47 1.63 8.27
N MET A 41 -3.34 1.46 7.28
CA MET A 41 -3.26 0.44 6.25
C MET A 41 -3.05 1.13 4.91
N LYS A 42 -2.00 0.77 4.20
CA LYS A 42 -1.73 1.25 2.84
C LYS A 42 -1.62 0.05 1.90
N TYR A 43 -2.22 0.19 0.74
CA TYR A 43 -2.20 -0.80 -0.32
C TYR A 43 -1.63 -0.20 -1.58
N ARG A 44 -0.90 -0.98 -2.34
CA ARG A 44 -0.47 -0.66 -3.71
C ARG A 44 -0.60 -1.90 -4.57
N VAL A 45 -0.74 -1.72 -5.87
CA VAL A 45 -0.71 -2.79 -6.84
C VAL A 45 0.65 -2.81 -7.50
N VAL A 46 1.21 -3.99 -7.64
CA VAL A 46 2.47 -4.24 -8.33
C VAL A 46 2.24 -5.36 -9.34
N LYS A 47 2.78 -5.20 -10.55
CA LYS A 47 2.93 -6.25 -11.52
C LYS A 47 4.39 -6.69 -11.54
N GLN A 48 4.62 -7.97 -11.52
CA GLN A 48 5.93 -8.59 -11.67
C GLN A 48 5.79 -9.72 -12.67
N ASP A 49 6.44 -9.58 -13.81
CA ASP A 49 6.27 -10.46 -14.97
C ASP A 49 4.80 -10.53 -15.38
N THR A 50 4.21 -11.72 -15.35
CA THR A 50 2.79 -11.95 -15.67
C THR A 50 1.87 -11.90 -14.46
N ASN A 51 2.42 -11.79 -13.24
CA ASN A 51 1.69 -11.90 -11.99
C ASN A 51 1.37 -10.53 -11.40
N TYR A 52 0.22 -10.44 -10.76
CA TYR A 52 -0.21 -9.24 -10.04
C TYR A 52 -0.24 -9.49 -8.54
N TYR A 53 0.11 -8.44 -7.79
CA TYR A 53 0.16 -8.48 -6.34
C TYR A 53 -0.47 -7.25 -5.73
N ILE A 54 -1.19 -7.45 -4.64
CA ILE A 54 -1.53 -6.37 -3.71
C ILE A 54 -0.48 -6.37 -2.61
N ILE A 55 0.23 -5.26 -2.46
CA ILE A 55 1.18 -5.05 -1.36
C ILE A 55 0.44 -4.29 -0.26
N ALA A 56 0.30 -4.90 0.90
CA ALA A 56 -0.28 -4.26 2.08
C ALA A 56 0.81 -3.89 3.08
N THR A 57 0.85 -2.62 3.48
CA THR A 57 1.72 -2.12 4.54
C THR A 57 0.88 -1.68 5.73
N VAL A 58 1.16 -2.28 6.87
CA VAL A 58 0.58 -1.97 8.16
C VAL A 58 1.56 -1.12 8.95
N ARG A 59 1.08 -0.01 9.53
CA ARG A 59 1.77 0.74 10.58
C ARG A 59 0.91 0.70 11.83
N SER A 60 1.49 0.32 12.96
CA SER A 60 0.76 0.18 14.21
C SER A 60 1.62 0.57 15.41
N ASP A 61 1.04 1.33 16.30
CA ASP A 61 1.57 1.68 17.63
C ASP A 61 1.10 0.70 18.72
N ARG A 62 0.44 -0.41 18.33
CA ARG A 62 -0.20 -1.38 19.24
C ARG A 62 0.45 -2.75 19.24
N MET A 63 1.70 -2.86 18.81
CA MET A 63 2.37 -4.16 18.67
C MET A 63 1.66 -5.15 17.72
N ASN A 64 0.83 -4.63 16.81
CA ASN A 64 0.15 -5.44 15.80
C ASN A 64 1.01 -5.54 14.54
N PHE A 65 1.26 -6.74 14.07
CA PHE A 65 2.07 -7.00 12.88
C PHE A 65 1.57 -8.21 12.09
N LEU A 66 1.97 -8.28 10.83
CA LEU A 66 1.62 -9.39 9.94
C LEU A 66 2.47 -10.61 10.29
N LYS A 67 1.82 -11.77 10.40
CA LYS A 67 2.47 -13.09 10.45
C LYS A 67 1.57 -14.07 9.71
N GLU A 68 2.14 -14.82 8.76
CA GLU A 68 1.38 -15.71 7.88
C GLU A 68 0.16 -15.01 7.28
N PRO A 69 0.38 -13.89 6.55
CA PRO A 69 -0.67 -12.98 6.22
C PRO A 69 -1.72 -13.60 5.29
N THR A 70 -2.98 -13.49 5.69
CA THR A 70 -4.14 -13.81 4.86
C THR A 70 -5.03 -12.59 4.79
N MET A 71 -5.45 -12.21 3.58
CA MET A 71 -6.36 -11.10 3.36
C MET A 71 -7.68 -11.62 2.79
N LYS A 72 -8.80 -11.32 3.48
CA LYS A 72 -10.15 -11.58 2.99
C LYS A 72 -10.80 -10.26 2.63
N ILE A 73 -11.32 -10.19 1.43
CA ILE A 73 -11.99 -9.02 0.87
C ILE A 73 -13.42 -9.41 0.56
N ARG A 74 -14.40 -8.61 1.01
CA ARG A 74 -15.79 -8.72 0.57
C ARG A 74 -16.16 -7.50 -0.24
N THR A 75 -16.73 -7.71 -1.40
CA THR A 75 -17.24 -6.64 -2.26
C THR A 75 -18.63 -6.16 -1.82
N PHE A 76 -19.12 -5.07 -2.39
CA PHE A 76 -20.51 -4.64 -2.19
C PHE A 76 -21.52 -5.53 -2.92
N SER A 77 -21.08 -6.27 -3.96
CA SER A 77 -21.89 -7.31 -4.64
C SER A 77 -22.03 -8.60 -3.81
N GLY A 78 -21.21 -8.74 -2.75
CA GLY A 78 -21.25 -9.91 -1.87
C GLY A 78 -20.16 -10.95 -2.13
N ASP A 79 -19.38 -10.80 -3.19
CA ASP A 79 -18.26 -11.70 -3.53
C ASP A 79 -17.21 -11.67 -2.42
N VAL A 80 -16.59 -12.83 -2.17
CA VAL A 80 -15.53 -12.97 -1.18
C VAL A 80 -14.26 -13.49 -1.83
N ILE A 81 -13.20 -12.70 -1.77
CA ILE A 81 -11.87 -13.03 -2.25
C ILE A 81 -11.00 -13.36 -1.03
N THR A 82 -10.25 -14.46 -1.09
CA THR A 82 -9.32 -14.87 -0.03
C THR A 82 -7.93 -15.01 -0.61
N LEU A 83 -7.03 -14.13 -0.23
CA LEU A 83 -5.66 -14.07 -0.71
C LEU A 83 -4.71 -14.56 0.38
N LYS A 84 -3.83 -15.49 0.02
CA LYS A 84 -2.68 -15.88 0.86
C LYS A 84 -1.53 -14.95 0.51
N GLY A 85 -0.78 -14.52 1.51
CA GLY A 85 0.31 -13.58 1.34
C GLY A 85 1.61 -14.07 1.94
N GLU A 86 2.66 -13.34 1.62
CA GLU A 86 4.00 -13.53 2.15
C GLU A 86 4.50 -12.23 2.76
N LEU A 87 5.20 -12.33 3.88
CA LEU A 87 5.84 -11.19 4.50
C LEU A 87 7.09 -10.80 3.70
N ILE A 88 7.13 -9.57 3.21
CA ILE A 88 8.23 -9.06 2.39
C ILE A 88 9.04 -7.96 3.06
N GLY A 89 8.62 -7.49 4.22
CA GLY A 89 9.34 -6.48 4.98
C GLY A 89 8.70 -6.18 6.32
N GLY A 90 9.52 -5.66 7.22
CA GLY A 90 9.07 -5.24 8.53
C GLY A 90 10.15 -4.43 9.24
N GLY A 91 9.77 -3.72 10.28
CA GLY A 91 10.67 -2.93 11.12
C GLY A 91 9.92 -2.29 12.27
N SER A 92 10.66 -1.80 13.25
CA SER A 92 10.13 -1.01 14.35
C SER A 92 10.93 0.26 14.50
N GLU A 93 10.24 1.36 14.76
CA GLU A 93 10.83 2.66 15.08
C GLU A 93 10.29 3.10 16.43
N SER A 94 11.18 3.57 17.31
CA SER A 94 10.78 4.14 18.60
C SER A 94 11.07 5.62 18.61
N ALA A 95 10.06 6.40 18.99
CA ALA A 95 10.17 7.85 19.14
C ALA A 95 9.68 8.27 20.52
N GLY A 96 10.24 9.34 21.06
CA GLY A 96 9.74 9.99 22.27
C GLY A 96 8.60 10.94 21.92
N VAL A 97 7.42 10.74 22.51
CA VAL A 97 6.32 11.69 22.44
C VAL A 97 6.33 12.55 23.70
N VAL A 98 6.45 13.87 23.53
CA VAL A 98 6.44 14.81 24.65
C VAL A 98 5.00 15.15 25.03
N ILE A 99 4.61 14.83 26.26
CA ILE A 99 3.31 15.19 26.83
C ILE A 99 3.56 16.01 28.10
N GLY A 100 3.40 17.32 28.01
CA GLY A 100 3.77 18.22 29.09
C GLY A 100 5.29 18.18 29.36
N SER A 101 5.70 17.76 30.56
CA SER A 101 7.12 17.61 30.98
C SER A 101 7.63 16.16 30.85
N MET A 102 6.80 15.22 30.40
CA MET A 102 7.18 13.81 30.29
C MET A 102 7.45 13.41 28.83
N VAL A 103 8.46 12.56 28.66
CA VAL A 103 8.73 11.90 27.37
C VAL A 103 8.25 10.45 27.48
N ILE A 104 7.25 10.09 26.67
CA ILE A 104 6.70 8.75 26.61
C ILE A 104 7.27 8.07 25.37
N PRO A 105 7.99 6.94 25.51
CA PRO A 105 8.44 6.18 24.35
C PRO A 105 7.25 5.52 23.67
N VAL A 106 7.10 5.73 22.36
CA VAL A 106 6.13 5.06 21.49
C VAL A 106 6.89 4.26 20.46
N THR A 107 6.62 2.97 20.38
CA THR A 107 7.18 2.09 19.35
C THR A 107 6.15 1.89 18.26
N GLU A 108 6.50 2.27 17.05
CA GLU A 108 5.72 1.98 15.85
C GLU A 108 6.29 0.74 15.17
N ILE A 109 5.43 -0.21 14.87
CA ILE A 109 5.76 -1.40 14.09
C ILE A 109 5.22 -1.21 12.68
N ARG A 110 6.09 -1.45 11.69
CA ARG A 110 5.73 -1.53 10.28
C ARG A 110 5.92 -2.95 9.80
N SER A 111 4.92 -3.50 9.12
CA SER A 111 5.04 -4.79 8.44
C SER A 111 4.41 -4.69 7.06
N THR A 112 5.02 -5.36 6.08
CA THR A 112 4.60 -5.33 4.69
C THR A 112 4.50 -6.75 4.16
N ALA A 113 3.39 -7.07 3.54
CA ALA A 113 3.15 -8.35 2.90
C ALA A 113 2.69 -8.16 1.46
N GLN A 114 3.01 -9.13 0.61
CA GLN A 114 2.47 -9.24 -0.74
C GLN A 114 1.43 -10.35 -0.79
N PHE A 115 0.38 -10.13 -1.56
CA PHE A 115 -0.73 -11.05 -1.79
C PHE A 115 -0.89 -11.26 -3.28
N SER A 116 -0.77 -12.50 -3.74
CA SER A 116 -1.04 -12.83 -5.14
C SER A 116 -2.53 -12.68 -5.40
N ILE A 117 -2.87 -12.08 -6.54
CA ILE A 117 -4.25 -11.83 -6.95
C ILE A 117 -4.35 -11.97 -8.47
N THR A 118 -5.40 -12.64 -8.94
CA THR A 118 -5.61 -12.86 -10.37
C THR A 118 -6.28 -11.65 -11.03
N PRO A 119 -6.19 -11.51 -12.38
CA PRO A 119 -6.94 -10.49 -13.11
C PRO A 119 -8.45 -10.56 -12.86
N GLU A 120 -9.03 -11.75 -12.81
CA GLU A 120 -10.46 -11.97 -12.58
C GLU A 120 -10.87 -11.49 -11.17
N GLU A 121 -10.04 -11.74 -10.15
CA GLU A 121 -10.26 -11.25 -8.79
C GLU A 121 -10.16 -9.72 -8.72
N PHE A 122 -9.27 -9.09 -9.50
CA PHE A 122 -9.22 -7.63 -9.61
C PHE A 122 -10.50 -7.05 -10.20
N GLU A 123 -11.08 -7.70 -11.23
CA GLU A 123 -12.35 -7.24 -11.83
C GLU A 123 -13.47 -7.19 -10.79
N LEU A 124 -13.50 -8.10 -9.83
CA LEU A 124 -14.48 -8.08 -8.74
C LEU A 124 -14.34 -6.82 -7.86
N LEU A 125 -13.12 -6.27 -7.73
CA LEU A 125 -12.89 -5.05 -6.93
C LEU A 125 -13.54 -3.80 -7.53
N ASN A 126 -13.90 -3.81 -8.81
CA ASN A 126 -14.66 -2.74 -9.44
C ASN A 126 -16.04 -2.54 -8.80
N ASN A 127 -16.60 -3.58 -8.19
CA ASN A 127 -17.84 -3.51 -7.40
C ASN A 127 -17.64 -2.79 -6.05
N GLY A 128 -16.43 -2.34 -5.75
CA GLY A 128 -16.05 -1.72 -4.49
C GLY A 128 -15.92 -2.72 -3.34
N ILE A 129 -15.22 -2.33 -2.29
CA ILE A 129 -14.95 -3.16 -1.12
C ILE A 129 -15.82 -2.73 0.04
N SER A 130 -16.66 -3.65 0.54
CA SER A 130 -17.50 -3.45 1.72
C SER A 130 -16.80 -3.84 3.01
N LYS A 131 -15.86 -4.83 2.97
CA LYS A 131 -15.15 -5.31 4.15
C LYS A 131 -13.76 -5.85 3.78
N VAL A 132 -12.78 -5.54 4.61
CA VAL A 132 -11.45 -6.17 4.57
C VAL A 132 -11.14 -6.77 5.92
N ARG A 133 -10.61 -7.98 5.93
CA ARG A 133 -10.00 -8.61 7.09
C ARG A 133 -8.58 -9.03 6.73
N LEU A 134 -7.63 -8.67 7.57
CA LEU A 134 -6.23 -9.00 7.43
C LEU A 134 -5.77 -9.71 8.69
N SER A 135 -5.21 -10.92 8.54
CA SER A 135 -4.70 -11.66 9.68
C SER A 135 -3.43 -11.00 10.22
N MET A 136 -3.43 -10.76 11.52
CA MET A 136 -2.36 -10.07 12.24
C MET A 136 -2.19 -10.69 13.63
N ILE A 137 -1.05 -10.45 14.25
CA ILE A 137 -0.80 -10.83 15.64
C ILE A 137 -0.73 -9.55 16.49
N PRO A 138 -1.32 -9.53 17.67
CA PRO A 138 -2.07 -10.60 18.36
C PRO A 138 -3.52 -10.76 17.88
N MET A 139 -4.02 -9.84 17.04
CA MET A 139 -5.44 -9.79 16.70
C MET A 139 -5.61 -9.35 15.24
N ASP A 140 -6.49 -10.04 14.52
CA ASP A 140 -6.85 -9.69 13.15
C ASP A 140 -7.36 -8.25 13.05
N HIS A 141 -6.99 -7.59 11.98
CA HIS A 141 -7.57 -6.30 11.64
C HIS A 141 -8.78 -6.50 10.73
N GLU A 142 -9.90 -5.93 11.11
CA GLU A 142 -11.12 -5.94 10.32
C GLU A 142 -11.66 -4.53 10.13
N ARG A 143 -12.05 -4.21 8.89
CA ARG A 143 -12.66 -2.92 8.57
C ARG A 143 -13.84 -3.09 7.65
N THR A 144 -15.00 -2.58 8.07
CA THR A 144 -16.21 -2.48 7.26
C THR A 144 -16.39 -1.05 6.76
N PHE A 145 -16.78 -0.91 5.52
CA PHE A 145 -17.01 0.37 4.84
C PHE A 145 -18.50 0.53 4.49
N LYS A 146 -19.08 1.68 4.84
CA LYS A 146 -20.45 2.04 4.41
C LYS A 146 -20.51 2.45 2.94
N LYS A 147 -19.39 2.96 2.40
CA LYS A 147 -19.18 3.32 1.00
C LYS A 147 -17.79 2.87 0.59
N ASP A 148 -17.60 2.53 -0.67
CA ASP A 148 -16.28 2.13 -1.15
C ASP A 148 -15.25 3.24 -0.95
N LYS A 149 -14.11 2.87 -0.36
CA LYS A 149 -12.96 3.77 -0.14
C LYS A 149 -11.70 3.31 -0.84
N ILE A 150 -11.58 2.01 -1.09
CA ILE A 150 -10.33 1.40 -1.56
C ILE A 150 -10.51 0.50 -2.78
N GLY A 151 -11.67 -0.15 -2.96
CA GLY A 151 -11.87 -1.16 -4.00
C GLY A 151 -11.69 -0.62 -5.42
N LYS A 152 -12.50 0.35 -5.81
CA LYS A 152 -12.38 0.98 -7.13
C LYS A 152 -11.02 1.62 -7.38
N LYS A 153 -10.39 2.15 -6.33
CA LYS A 153 -9.05 2.73 -6.45
C LYS A 153 -7.99 1.65 -6.69
N LEU A 154 -8.08 0.49 -6.02
CA LEU A 154 -7.20 -0.66 -6.29
C LEU A 154 -7.39 -1.18 -7.71
N TYR A 155 -8.63 -1.29 -8.16
CA TYR A 155 -8.95 -1.65 -9.54
C TYR A 155 -8.32 -0.68 -10.55
N LEU A 156 -8.42 0.62 -10.32
CA LEU A 156 -7.75 1.63 -11.17
C LEU A 156 -6.23 1.51 -11.17
N LEU A 157 -5.61 1.15 -10.02
CA LEU A 157 -4.18 0.89 -9.96
C LEU A 157 -3.79 -0.37 -10.75
N TYR A 158 -4.64 -1.41 -10.72
CA TYR A 158 -4.46 -2.59 -11.55
C TYR A 158 -4.50 -2.26 -13.04
N LEU A 159 -5.51 -1.50 -13.50
CA LEU A 159 -5.60 -1.08 -14.89
C LEU A 159 -4.37 -0.29 -15.34
N LYS A 160 -3.85 0.61 -14.49
CA LYS A 160 -2.62 1.35 -14.77
C LYS A 160 -1.39 0.44 -14.83
N ALA A 161 -1.32 -0.59 -13.96
CA ALA A 161 -0.22 -1.55 -13.98
C ALA A 161 -0.29 -2.45 -15.22
N LYS A 162 -1.50 -2.76 -15.69
CA LYS A 162 -1.74 -3.53 -16.93
C LYS A 162 -1.34 -2.73 -18.16
N ALA A 163 -1.78 -1.47 -18.29
CA ALA A 163 -1.53 -0.63 -19.45
C ALA A 163 -0.04 -0.31 -19.69
N LYS A 164 0.79 -0.32 -18.65
CA LYS A 164 2.23 -0.07 -18.79
C LYS A 164 2.99 -1.10 -19.64
N ASP A 165 2.43 -2.27 -19.87
CA ASP A 165 3.06 -3.31 -20.69
C ASP A 165 2.62 -3.25 -22.15
N GLU A 166 1.52 -2.57 -22.44
CA GLU A 166 1.01 -2.44 -23.81
C GLU A 166 1.74 -1.32 -24.58
N ASP A 167 2.54 -0.49 -23.88
CA ASP A 167 3.31 0.62 -24.45
C ASP A 167 4.76 0.24 -24.83
N PHE A 168 5.13 -1.07 -24.85
CA PHE A 168 6.44 -1.57 -25.32
C PHE A 168 6.34 -2.43 -26.54
#